data_679f99161f3dc2252419c8fefffb2a59
#
_entry.id   679f99161f3dc2252419c8fefffb2a59
#
_cell.length_a   1.000
_cell.length_b   1.000
_cell.length_c   1.000
_cell.angle_alpha   90.00
_cell.angle_beta   90.00
_cell.angle_gamma   90.00
#
_symmetry.space_group_name_H-M   'P 1'
#
loop_
_entity.id
_entity.type
_entity.pdbx_description
1 polymer ?
#
loop_
_entity_poly.entity_id
_entity_poly.type
_entity_poly.pdbx_seq_one_letter_code
_entity_poly.pdbx_strand_id
1 'polypeptide(L)'
;MYKKILIALDNSPADENILAHVAELAPRLHSEILLLHVADGWAARSFEQLKLAESEEMKADQAYLEMVATRLRRSGTSVTAKLAMGNPPTEILKVAKAENCDLIAMAGHGHRLFGDIFHGSTITQVRHNTTIPLLIVRGQTKPK
;
A
#
# COMPACT_ATOMS: atom_id res chain seq x y z
N MET A 1 -0.16 21.26 -1.33
CA MET A 1 0.74 20.25 -1.90
C MET A 1 0.45 18.91 -1.21
N TYR A 2 0.36 17.88 -1.97
CA TYR A 2 0.02 16.51 -1.55
C TYR A 2 -1.28 16.44 -0.76
N LYS A 3 -2.36 16.76 -1.44
CA LYS A 3 -3.69 16.74 -0.82
C LYS A 3 -4.17 15.33 -0.53
N LYS A 4 -3.79 14.37 -1.34
CA LYS A 4 -4.21 12.98 -1.17
C LYS A 4 -3.06 12.03 -1.45
N ILE A 5 -2.67 11.27 -0.43
CA ILE A 5 -1.54 10.35 -0.49
C ILE A 5 -2.06 8.92 -0.56
N LEU A 6 -1.68 8.20 -1.62
CA LEU A 6 -1.93 6.77 -1.69
C LEU A 6 -0.78 6.04 -1.01
N ILE A 7 -1.07 5.22 -0.02
CA ILE A 7 -0.08 4.34 0.59
C ILE A 7 -0.36 2.92 0.14
N ALA A 8 0.59 2.35 -0.60
CA ALA A 8 0.49 0.96 -1.04
C ALA A 8 1.09 0.06 0.04
N LEU A 9 0.25 -0.81 0.61
CA LEU A 9 0.63 -1.74 1.67
C LEU A 9 0.66 -3.15 1.13
N ASP A 10 1.59 -3.97 1.61
CA ASP A 10 1.69 -5.36 1.19
C ASP A 10 1.39 -6.37 2.32
N ASN A 11 0.97 -5.86 3.47
CA ASN A 11 0.70 -6.67 4.65
C ASN A 11 1.95 -7.42 5.13
N SER A 12 3.07 -6.73 5.12
CA SER A 12 4.35 -7.24 5.61
C SER A 12 4.91 -6.30 6.67
N PRO A 13 5.95 -6.73 7.40
CA PRO A 13 6.60 -5.84 8.38
C PRO A 13 7.14 -4.53 7.79
N ALA A 14 7.42 -4.50 6.49
CA ALA A 14 7.89 -3.29 5.81
C ALA A 14 6.85 -2.16 5.86
N ASP A 15 5.56 -2.49 6.00
CA ASP A 15 4.50 -1.50 6.09
C ASP A 15 4.69 -0.55 7.28
N GLU A 16 5.25 -1.03 8.38
CA GLU A 16 5.43 -0.19 9.56
C GLU A 16 6.33 1.02 9.30
N ASN A 17 7.32 0.87 8.43
CA ASN A 17 8.23 1.96 8.11
C ASN A 17 7.52 3.07 7.32
N ILE A 18 6.76 2.70 6.30
CA ILE A 18 6.05 3.69 5.49
C ILE A 18 4.91 4.32 6.30
N LEU A 19 4.21 3.54 7.11
CA LEU A 19 3.13 4.04 7.94
C LEU A 19 3.63 5.05 8.98
N ALA A 20 4.73 4.75 9.66
CA ALA A 20 5.31 5.67 10.63
C ALA A 20 5.72 6.99 9.98
N HIS A 21 6.29 6.91 8.78
CA HIS A 21 6.73 8.09 8.04
C HIS A 21 5.54 8.96 7.61
N VAL A 22 4.53 8.36 7.00
CA VAL A 22 3.38 9.11 6.49
C VAL A 22 2.48 9.60 7.64
N ALA A 23 2.44 8.87 8.76
CA ALA A 23 1.69 9.30 9.93
C ALA A 23 2.16 10.66 10.45
N GLU A 24 3.45 10.97 10.29
CA GLU A 24 3.98 12.29 10.65
C GLU A 24 3.79 13.31 9.51
N LEU A 25 3.92 12.85 8.28
CA LEU A 25 3.87 13.74 7.12
C LEU A 25 2.47 14.26 6.84
N ALA A 26 1.47 13.38 6.86
CA ALA A 26 0.12 13.73 6.42
C ALA A 26 -0.53 14.86 7.25
N PRO A 27 -0.44 14.86 8.59
CA PRO A 27 -1.01 15.97 9.36
C PRO A 27 -0.35 17.30 9.05
N ARG A 28 0.96 17.30 8.80
CA ARG A 28 1.71 18.54 8.50
C ARG A 28 1.30 19.15 7.18
N LEU A 29 0.87 18.33 6.24
CA LEU A 29 0.45 18.77 4.90
C LEU A 29 -1.07 18.85 4.78
N HIS A 30 -1.80 18.51 5.83
CA HIS A 30 -3.27 18.39 5.80
C HIS A 30 -3.74 17.45 4.70
N SER A 31 -3.02 16.33 4.53
CA SER A 31 -3.30 15.36 3.48
C SER A 31 -4.37 14.35 3.92
N GLU A 32 -5.18 13.92 2.96
CA GLU A 32 -5.99 12.71 3.12
C GLU A 32 -5.11 11.51 2.79
N ILE A 33 -5.41 10.37 3.38
CA ILE A 33 -4.71 9.12 3.11
C ILE A 33 -5.67 8.12 2.48
N LEU A 34 -5.22 7.49 1.40
CA LEU A 34 -5.87 6.33 0.82
C LEU A 34 -4.95 5.14 1.01
N LEU A 35 -5.37 4.20 1.86
CA LEU A 35 -4.64 2.94 2.05
C LEU A 35 -5.07 1.96 0.97
N LEU A 36 -4.12 1.36 0.29
CA LEU A 36 -4.40 0.39 -0.75
C LEU A 36 -3.58 -0.87 -0.52
N HIS A 37 -4.26 -2.00 -0.53
CA HIS A 37 -3.63 -3.31 -0.64
C HIS A 37 -4.13 -3.97 -1.91
N VAL A 38 -3.21 -4.53 -2.70
CA VAL A 38 -3.56 -5.24 -3.93
C VAL A 38 -3.34 -6.72 -3.70
N ALA A 39 -4.43 -7.48 -3.69
CA ALA A 39 -4.34 -8.93 -3.60
C ALA A 39 -3.91 -9.47 -4.96
N ASP A 40 -3.01 -10.45 -4.95
CA ASP A 40 -2.46 -11.02 -6.17
C ASP A 40 -3.57 -11.66 -7.01
N GLY A 41 -3.59 -11.33 -8.29
CA GLY A 41 -4.55 -11.88 -9.24
C GLY A 41 -4.46 -13.38 -9.48
N TRP A 42 -3.43 -14.03 -8.93
CA TRP A 42 -3.33 -15.49 -9.02
C TRP A 42 -4.56 -16.19 -8.42
N ALA A 43 -5.03 -15.67 -7.30
CA ALA A 43 -6.22 -16.21 -6.64
C ALA A 43 -7.45 -16.12 -7.57
N ALA A 44 -7.57 -15.04 -8.34
CA ALA A 44 -8.68 -14.87 -9.27
C ALA A 44 -8.67 -15.91 -10.39
N ARG A 45 -7.49 -16.37 -10.80
CA ARG A 45 -7.37 -17.39 -11.85
C ARG A 45 -7.72 -18.80 -11.38
N SER A 46 -7.65 -19.04 -10.09
CA SER A 46 -7.97 -20.32 -9.49
C SER A 46 -9.27 -20.25 -8.67
N PHE A 47 -10.13 -19.34 -9.06
CA PHE A 47 -11.33 -18.95 -8.31
C PHE A 47 -12.19 -20.13 -7.84
N GLU A 48 -12.46 -21.08 -8.72
CA GLU A 48 -13.36 -22.20 -8.37
C GLU A 48 -12.75 -23.16 -7.36
N GLN A 49 -11.43 -23.32 -7.38
CA GLN A 49 -10.73 -24.27 -6.52
C GLN A 49 -10.37 -23.67 -5.15
N LEU A 50 -10.19 -22.35 -5.10
CA LEU A 50 -9.68 -21.68 -3.91
C LEU A 50 -10.67 -20.69 -3.29
N LYS A 51 -11.92 -20.75 -3.69
CA LYS A 51 -12.95 -19.77 -3.29
C LYS A 51 -13.03 -19.53 -1.79
N LEU A 52 -12.95 -20.58 -0.99
CA LEU A 52 -13.02 -20.45 0.47
C LEU A 52 -11.73 -19.86 1.05
N ALA A 53 -10.58 -20.36 0.59
CA ALA A 53 -9.28 -19.86 1.05
C ALA A 53 -9.08 -18.39 0.66
N GLU A 54 -9.47 -18.03 -0.55
CA GLU A 54 -9.42 -16.67 -1.03
C GLU A 54 -10.31 -15.75 -0.20
N SER A 55 -11.52 -16.20 0.12
CA SER A 55 -12.45 -15.42 0.93
C SER A 55 -11.89 -15.13 2.31
N GLU A 56 -11.23 -16.09 2.95
CA GLU A 56 -10.61 -15.88 4.25
C GLU A 56 -9.41 -14.95 4.18
N GLU A 57 -8.57 -15.08 3.15
CA GLU A 57 -7.44 -14.22 2.92
C GLU A 57 -7.89 -12.78 2.67
N MET A 58 -8.91 -12.59 1.85
CA MET A 58 -9.46 -11.27 1.58
C MET A 58 -10.05 -10.62 2.83
N LYS A 59 -10.71 -11.40 3.68
CA LYS A 59 -11.22 -10.89 4.94
C LYS A 59 -10.09 -10.46 5.87
N ALA A 60 -9.01 -11.23 5.90
CA ALA A 60 -7.83 -10.89 6.71
C ALA A 60 -7.17 -9.61 6.20
N ASP A 61 -7.05 -9.46 4.89
CA ASP A 61 -6.49 -8.26 4.29
C ASP A 61 -7.36 -7.03 4.55
N GLN A 62 -8.68 -7.20 4.44
CA GLN A 62 -9.60 -6.11 4.73
C GLN A 62 -9.53 -5.70 6.21
N ALA A 63 -9.46 -6.67 7.11
CA ALA A 63 -9.33 -6.42 8.53
C ALA A 63 -8.02 -5.68 8.85
N TYR A 64 -6.94 -6.06 8.20
CA TYR A 64 -5.66 -5.38 8.35
C TYR A 64 -5.75 -3.92 7.91
N LEU A 65 -6.32 -3.67 6.74
CA LEU A 65 -6.50 -2.30 6.25
C LEU A 65 -7.34 -1.45 7.19
N GLU A 66 -8.43 -2.01 7.70
CA GLU A 66 -9.30 -1.28 8.63
C GLU A 66 -8.61 -0.99 9.96
N MET A 67 -7.80 -1.92 10.44
CA MET A 67 -7.01 -1.72 11.64
C MET A 67 -6.02 -0.56 11.46
N VAL A 68 -5.32 -0.55 10.33
CA VAL A 68 -4.36 0.52 10.02
C VAL A 68 -5.09 1.86 9.87
N ALA A 69 -6.22 1.86 9.16
CA ALA A 69 -7.02 3.06 8.98
C ALA A 69 -7.47 3.65 10.32
N THR A 70 -7.95 2.81 11.21
CA THR A 70 -8.38 3.24 12.54
C THR A 70 -7.23 3.85 13.30
N ARG A 71 -6.05 3.22 13.25
CA ARG A 71 -4.84 3.72 13.90
C ARG A 71 -4.46 5.12 13.40
N LEU A 72 -4.50 5.33 12.09
CA LEU A 72 -4.15 6.62 11.50
C LEU A 72 -5.22 7.68 11.77
N ARG A 73 -6.49 7.31 11.80
CA ARG A 73 -7.58 8.25 12.09
C ARG A 73 -7.49 8.84 13.49
N ARG A 74 -6.86 8.14 14.42
CA ARG A 74 -6.71 8.64 15.81
C ARG A 74 -5.95 9.94 15.88
N SER A 75 -5.09 10.23 14.91
CA SER A 75 -4.35 11.49 14.84
C SER A 75 -5.12 12.61 14.13
N GLY A 76 -6.38 12.36 13.76
CA GLY A 76 -7.21 13.35 13.08
C GLY A 76 -7.08 13.35 11.56
N THR A 77 -6.34 12.40 11.00
CA THR A 77 -6.16 12.31 9.56
C THR A 77 -7.36 11.60 8.92
N SER A 78 -7.82 12.11 7.79
CA SER A 78 -8.86 11.45 7.00
C SER A 78 -8.26 10.27 6.27
N VAL A 79 -8.80 9.08 6.47
CA VAL A 79 -8.24 7.84 5.91
C VAL A 79 -9.35 7.00 5.29
N THR A 80 -9.14 6.58 4.04
CA THR A 80 -9.98 5.62 3.34
C THR A 80 -9.14 4.38 3.08
N ALA A 81 -9.75 3.20 3.19
CA ALA A 81 -9.07 1.94 2.92
C ALA A 81 -9.70 1.26 1.71
N LYS A 82 -8.89 0.71 0.84
CA LYS A 82 -9.34 0.03 -0.37
C LYS A 82 -8.55 -1.24 -0.61
N LEU A 83 -9.27 -2.33 -0.86
CA LEU A 83 -8.70 -3.60 -1.27
C LEU A 83 -8.95 -3.77 -2.77
N ALA A 84 -7.90 -3.98 -3.54
CA ALA A 84 -8.00 -4.23 -4.97
C ALA A 84 -7.46 -5.61 -5.28
N MET A 85 -7.84 -6.14 -6.43
CA MET A 85 -7.34 -7.44 -6.91
C MET A 85 -6.71 -7.27 -8.27
N GLY A 86 -5.58 -7.92 -8.49
CA GLY A 86 -4.94 -7.92 -9.79
C GLY A 86 -3.44 -7.79 -9.70
N ASN A 87 -2.87 -7.22 -10.74
CA ASN A 87 -1.43 -6.97 -10.81
C ASN A 87 -1.08 -5.72 -10.01
N PRO A 88 -0.21 -5.82 -8.98
CA PRO A 88 0.04 -4.69 -8.09
C PRO A 88 0.41 -3.37 -8.78
N PRO A 89 1.41 -3.29 -9.67
CA PRO A 89 1.73 -1.99 -10.26
C PRO A 89 0.58 -1.42 -11.08
N THR A 90 -0.14 -2.26 -11.81
CA THR A 90 -1.28 -1.84 -12.62
C THR A 90 -2.39 -1.26 -11.74
N GLU A 91 -2.74 -1.97 -10.67
CA GLU A 91 -3.83 -1.54 -9.79
C GLU A 91 -3.46 -0.31 -8.96
N ILE A 92 -2.20 -0.20 -8.52
CA ILE A 92 -1.73 1.00 -7.82
C ILE A 92 -1.92 2.23 -8.69
N LEU A 93 -1.49 2.17 -9.94
CA LEU A 93 -1.59 3.31 -10.87
C LEU A 93 -3.04 3.63 -11.21
N LYS A 94 -3.84 2.60 -11.42
CA LYS A 94 -5.26 2.76 -11.73
C LYS A 94 -6.00 3.47 -10.59
N VAL A 95 -5.77 3.04 -9.36
CA VAL A 95 -6.43 3.62 -8.20
C VAL A 95 -5.92 5.03 -7.94
N ALA A 96 -4.62 5.25 -8.04
CA ALA A 96 -4.04 6.57 -7.84
C ALA A 96 -4.65 7.60 -8.79
N LYS A 97 -4.83 7.21 -10.04
CA LYS A 97 -5.43 8.09 -11.05
C LYS A 97 -6.92 8.30 -10.79
N ALA A 98 -7.67 7.22 -10.54
CA ALA A 98 -9.10 7.29 -10.32
C ALA A 98 -9.46 8.12 -9.09
N GLU A 99 -8.63 8.06 -8.06
CA GLU A 99 -8.87 8.77 -6.80
C GLU A 99 -8.15 10.12 -6.71
N ASN A 100 -7.52 10.55 -7.79
CA ASN A 100 -6.81 11.83 -7.86
C ASN A 100 -5.73 11.98 -6.78
N CYS A 101 -4.98 10.93 -6.52
CA CYS A 101 -3.87 10.99 -5.59
C CYS A 101 -2.72 11.77 -6.21
N ASP A 102 -2.06 12.61 -5.42
CA ASP A 102 -0.94 13.41 -5.91
C ASP A 102 0.40 13.03 -5.28
N LEU A 103 0.41 11.97 -4.50
CA LEU A 103 1.63 11.33 -4.01
C LEU A 103 1.35 9.83 -3.83
N ILE A 104 2.27 8.99 -4.27
CA ILE A 104 2.22 7.55 -4.02
C ILE A 104 3.36 7.20 -3.08
N ALA A 105 3.05 6.61 -1.94
CA ALA A 105 4.03 6.20 -0.94
C ALA A 105 4.11 4.68 -0.89
N MET A 106 5.31 4.14 -0.96
CA MET A 106 5.58 2.71 -0.97
C MET A 106 6.78 2.39 -0.08
N ALA A 107 6.76 1.22 0.52
CA ALA A 107 7.92 0.72 1.23
C ALA A 107 8.91 0.12 0.25
N GLY A 108 10.15 0.54 0.33
CA GLY A 108 11.23 -0.04 -0.45
C GLY A 108 11.96 -1.11 0.35
N HIS A 109 12.67 -1.99 -0.34
CA HIS A 109 13.47 -3.00 0.31
C HIS A 109 14.77 -2.40 0.82
N GLY A 110 15.00 -2.49 2.13
CA GLY A 110 16.28 -2.11 2.70
C GLY A 110 17.33 -3.13 2.33
N HIS A 111 17.10 -4.37 2.68
CA HIS A 111 17.97 -5.52 2.42
C HIS A 111 17.11 -6.75 2.39
N ARG A 112 17.27 -7.57 1.37
CA ARG A 112 16.81 -8.97 1.28
C ARG A 112 15.65 -9.33 2.21
N LEU A 113 14.53 -8.64 2.10
CA LEU A 113 13.34 -9.06 2.79
C LEU A 113 12.68 -10.14 1.94
N PHE A 114 12.67 -11.34 2.48
CA PHE A 114 12.05 -12.46 1.79
C PHE A 114 10.53 -12.34 1.88
N GLY A 115 9.86 -12.66 0.78
CA GLY A 115 8.42 -12.70 0.75
C GLY A 115 7.74 -11.36 0.54
N ASP A 116 8.51 -10.33 0.21
CA ASP A 116 7.92 -9.03 -0.07
C ASP A 116 7.19 -9.04 -1.39
N ILE A 117 5.97 -8.54 -1.37
CA ILE A 117 5.13 -8.44 -2.56
C ILE A 117 5.63 -7.30 -3.46
N PHE A 118 6.14 -6.22 -2.86
CA PHE A 118 6.70 -5.11 -3.62
C PHE A 118 8.17 -5.35 -3.90
N HIS A 119 8.41 -6.11 -4.93
CA HIS A 119 9.75 -6.29 -5.46
C HIS A 119 10.24 -5.01 -6.09
N GLY A 120 11.53 -4.92 -6.33
CA GLY A 120 12.09 -3.83 -7.11
C GLY A 120 11.37 -3.62 -8.43
N SER A 121 10.86 -4.69 -9.03
CA SER A 121 10.09 -4.63 -10.27
C SER A 121 8.78 -3.86 -10.11
N THR A 122 8.07 -4.01 -9.00
CA THR A 122 6.82 -3.28 -8.78
C THR A 122 7.08 -1.78 -8.69
N ILE A 123 8.05 -1.38 -7.89
CA ILE A 123 8.44 0.01 -7.76
C ILE A 123 8.90 0.57 -9.10
N THR A 124 9.71 -0.18 -9.83
CA THR A 124 10.20 0.22 -11.15
C THR A 124 9.05 0.44 -12.12
N GLN A 125 8.09 -0.47 -12.18
CA GLN A 125 6.94 -0.34 -13.07
C GLN A 125 6.05 0.84 -12.70
N VAL A 126 5.82 1.06 -11.41
CA VAL A 126 5.05 2.23 -10.98
C VAL A 126 5.78 3.50 -11.38
N ARG A 127 7.08 3.57 -11.09
CA ARG A 127 7.89 4.75 -11.41
C ARG A 127 7.88 5.08 -12.89
N HIS A 128 8.01 4.08 -13.75
CA HIS A 128 8.07 4.30 -15.18
C HIS A 128 6.74 4.67 -15.83
N ASN A 129 5.63 4.41 -15.17
CA ASN A 129 4.32 4.56 -15.77
C ASN A 129 3.46 5.65 -15.14
N THR A 130 4.05 6.53 -14.35
CA THR A 130 3.31 7.63 -13.75
C THR A 130 4.17 8.89 -13.67
N THR A 131 3.49 10.03 -13.71
CA THR A 131 4.11 11.33 -13.40
C THR A 131 3.82 11.77 -11.96
N ILE A 132 3.02 10.99 -11.23
CA ILE A 132 2.76 11.29 -9.82
C ILE A 132 4.05 11.06 -9.02
N PRO A 133 4.44 12.02 -8.17
CA PRO A 133 5.62 11.82 -7.32
C PRO A 133 5.53 10.57 -6.46
N LEU A 134 6.65 9.91 -6.27
CA LEU A 134 6.75 8.71 -5.43
C LEU A 134 7.58 9.01 -4.20
N LEU A 135 7.09 8.54 -3.06
CA LEU A 135 7.84 8.53 -1.81
C LEU A 135 8.17 7.08 -1.48
N ILE A 136 9.45 6.75 -1.51
CA ILE A 136 9.92 5.40 -1.19
C ILE A 136 10.60 5.43 0.17
N VAL A 137 10.02 4.75 1.14
CA VAL A 137 10.59 4.67 2.48
C VAL A 137 11.22 3.29 2.65
N ARG A 138 12.52 3.28 2.87
CA ARG A 138 13.26 2.03 3.04
C ARG A 138 13.26 1.63 4.51
N GLY A 139 13.09 0.34 4.74
CA GLY A 139 13.19 -0.18 6.09
C GLY A 139 14.62 -0.05 6.61
N GLN A 140 14.75 0.25 7.90
CA GLN A 140 16.06 0.29 8.52
C GLN A 140 16.54 -1.13 8.75
N THR A 141 17.80 -1.39 8.44
CA THR A 141 18.45 -2.62 8.85
C THR A 141 18.61 -2.57 10.36
N LYS A 142 18.16 -3.63 11.03
CA LYS A 142 18.39 -3.71 12.47
C LYS A 142 19.90 -3.68 12.73
N PRO A 143 20.36 -2.84 13.65
CA PRO A 143 21.76 -2.92 14.07
C PRO A 143 21.99 -4.30 14.65
N LYS A 144 23.06 -4.90 14.23
CA LYS A 144 23.46 -6.21 14.75
C LYS A 144 23.90 -6.08 16.18
#